data_2b6528ad78553ed936ffccf83a6de31e
#
_entry.id   2b6528ad78553ed936ffccf83a6de31e
#
_cell.length_a   1.000
_cell.length_b   1.000
_cell.length_c   1.000
_cell.angle_alpha   90.00
_cell.angle_beta   90.00
_cell.angle_gamma   90.00
#
_symmetry.space_group_name_H-M   'P 1'
#
loop_
_entity.id
_entity.type
_entity.pdbx_description
1 polymer ?
#
loop_
_entity_poly.entity_id
_entity_poly.type
_entity_poly.pdbx_seq_one_letter_code
_entity_poly.pdbx_strand_id
1 'polypeptide(L)'
;RCPCRIPTLSDAGPSASTCPSPATASSATCSWSPSSSTVAPGDWRRAAHKCSDLVYARLSGENPFFDSRIAYIAETGPKSRRIKRLAVMDSDGANHRCLTTGQAMALTPRYSPDYRSILYLSYLSGHPRIYVYNLASNSQRLITENRNPTFAPRWSPDGRWVLYSMATAGNTDIYRILARGGQSQRLTNSPGIN
;
A
#
# COMPACT_ATOMS: atom_id res chain seq x y z
N ARG A 1 0.47 -16.84 10.09
CA ARG A 1 -0.37 -17.00 8.87
C ARG A 1 -1.55 -16.05 9.05
N CYS A 2 -1.75 -15.11 8.13
CA CYS A 2 -2.84 -14.14 8.19
C CYS A 2 -4.15 -14.84 7.76
N PRO A 3 -5.23 -14.81 8.55
CA PRO A 3 -6.48 -15.48 8.21
C PRO A 3 -7.35 -14.71 7.20
N CYS A 4 -6.77 -13.81 6.42
CA CYS A 4 -7.48 -13.10 5.37
C CYS A 4 -7.51 -13.98 4.10
N ARG A 5 -8.60 -14.72 3.88
CA ARG A 5 -8.95 -15.24 2.55
C ARG A 5 -9.60 -14.12 1.75
N ILE A 6 -9.04 -13.81 0.60
CA ILE A 6 -9.78 -13.08 -0.44
C ILE A 6 -10.85 -14.05 -0.95
N PRO A 7 -12.14 -13.66 -1.09
CA PRO A 7 -13.11 -14.50 -1.78
C PRO A 7 -12.58 -14.74 -3.20
N THR A 8 -12.32 -15.99 -3.54
CA THR A 8 -12.04 -16.40 -4.92
C THR A 8 -13.30 -16.16 -5.72
N LEU A 9 -13.17 -15.49 -6.88
CA LEU A 9 -14.21 -15.40 -7.90
C LEU A 9 -14.46 -16.82 -8.48
N SER A 10 -15.25 -17.62 -7.81
CA SER A 10 -15.68 -18.94 -8.26
C SER A 10 -17.18 -19.12 -8.18
N ASP A 11 -17.95 -18.17 -8.78
CA ASP A 11 -19.38 -18.38 -9.08
C ASP A 11 -19.77 -17.69 -10.38
N ALA A 12 -19.07 -18.00 -11.48
CA ALA A 12 -19.57 -17.83 -12.83
C ALA A 12 -19.09 -19.03 -13.65
N GLY A 13 -20.07 -19.86 -14.04
CA GLY A 13 -19.86 -21.11 -14.80
C GLY A 13 -19.39 -20.91 -16.25
N PRO A 14 -19.41 -21.93 -17.13
CA PRO A 14 -18.21 -22.60 -17.59
C PRO A 14 -17.76 -22.21 -19.00
N SER A 15 -16.50 -21.91 -19.17
CA SER A 15 -15.73 -22.35 -20.35
C SER A 15 -14.23 -22.28 -20.02
N ALA A 16 -13.72 -23.36 -19.47
CA ALA A 16 -12.32 -23.52 -19.17
C ALA A 16 -11.56 -23.81 -20.46
N SER A 17 -10.79 -22.83 -20.95
CA SER A 17 -9.58 -23.11 -21.70
C SER A 17 -8.49 -23.42 -20.68
N THR A 18 -8.06 -24.67 -20.66
CA THR A 18 -7.07 -25.26 -19.77
C THR A 18 -5.73 -24.51 -19.90
N CYS A 19 -5.39 -23.67 -18.90
CA CYS A 19 -4.01 -23.27 -18.71
C CYS A 19 -3.23 -24.47 -18.15
N PRO A 20 -2.06 -24.83 -18.70
CA PRO A 20 -1.26 -25.93 -18.19
C PRO A 20 -0.78 -25.63 -16.76
N SER A 21 -0.86 -26.64 -15.90
CA SER A 21 -0.41 -26.62 -14.51
C SER A 21 1.07 -26.22 -14.42
N PRO A 22 1.48 -25.36 -13.45
CA PRO A 22 2.84 -24.81 -13.39
C PRO A 22 3.92 -25.78 -12.89
N ALA A 23 3.64 -27.09 -12.88
CA ALA A 23 4.54 -28.08 -12.26
C ALA A 23 5.78 -28.46 -13.10
N THR A 24 5.96 -27.96 -14.32
CA THR A 24 7.05 -28.37 -15.23
C THR A 24 7.82 -27.25 -15.92
N ALA A 25 7.62 -25.97 -15.57
CA ALA A 25 8.38 -24.88 -16.16
C ALA A 25 9.68 -24.63 -15.37
N SER A 26 10.81 -25.12 -15.86
CA SER A 26 12.12 -24.91 -15.24
C SER A 26 12.69 -23.50 -15.42
N SER A 27 12.12 -22.67 -16.29
CA SER A 27 12.43 -21.24 -16.43
C SER A 27 11.39 -20.52 -17.30
N ALA A 28 11.00 -19.30 -16.94
CA ALA A 28 10.20 -18.43 -17.79
C ALA A 28 11.13 -17.39 -18.46
N THR A 29 11.15 -17.36 -19.78
CA THR A 29 11.92 -16.38 -20.57
C THR A 29 10.98 -15.40 -21.24
N CYS A 30 11.18 -14.10 -21.03
CA CYS A 30 10.52 -13.04 -21.80
C CYS A 30 11.48 -12.62 -22.92
N SER A 31 11.19 -13.04 -24.14
CA SER A 31 12.08 -12.86 -25.32
C SER A 31 11.86 -11.54 -26.09
N TRP A 32 11.00 -10.65 -25.60
CA TRP A 32 10.65 -9.38 -26.27
C TRP A 32 11.66 -8.24 -26.05
N SER A 33 12.67 -8.42 -25.21
CA SER A 33 13.76 -7.46 -24.97
C SER A 33 15.10 -8.03 -25.44
N PRO A 34 16.05 -7.19 -25.91
CA PRO A 34 17.41 -7.65 -26.24
C PRO A 34 18.18 -8.25 -25.04
N SER A 35 17.65 -8.15 -23.84
CA SER A 35 18.13 -8.85 -22.65
C SER A 35 17.11 -9.90 -22.19
N SER A 36 17.39 -11.17 -22.52
CA SER A 36 16.65 -12.30 -21.92
C SER A 36 16.99 -12.38 -20.43
N SER A 37 16.01 -12.16 -19.56
CA SER A 37 16.19 -12.37 -18.12
C SER A 37 15.62 -13.72 -17.72
N THR A 38 16.49 -14.62 -17.25
CA THR A 38 16.09 -15.87 -16.62
C THR A 38 15.69 -15.56 -15.18
N VAL A 39 14.47 -15.92 -14.79
CA VAL A 39 13.94 -15.71 -13.42
C VAL A 39 13.77 -17.04 -12.71
N ALA A 40 13.92 -17.03 -11.39
CA ALA A 40 13.67 -18.20 -10.58
C ALA A 40 12.20 -18.68 -10.73
N PRO A 41 11.93 -20.00 -10.60
CA PRO A 41 10.57 -20.53 -10.76
C PRO A 41 9.50 -19.87 -9.87
N GLY A 42 9.88 -19.30 -8.71
CA GLY A 42 8.97 -18.57 -7.83
C GLY A 42 8.62 -17.15 -8.27
N ASP A 43 9.40 -16.56 -9.17
CA ASP A 43 9.27 -15.15 -9.58
C ASP A 43 8.58 -14.95 -10.94
N TRP A 44 8.02 -16.01 -11.51
CA TRP A 44 7.41 -15.99 -12.84
C TRP A 44 6.30 -14.93 -12.99
N ARG A 45 5.49 -14.70 -11.94
CA ARG A 45 4.43 -13.68 -11.97
C ARG A 45 5.00 -12.28 -12.15
N ARG A 46 6.06 -11.96 -11.40
CA ARG A 46 6.74 -10.67 -11.52
C ARG A 46 7.40 -10.50 -12.87
N ALA A 47 7.96 -11.56 -13.44
CA ALA A 47 8.47 -11.55 -14.79
C ALA A 47 7.37 -11.29 -15.82
N ALA A 48 6.21 -11.94 -15.67
CA ALA A 48 5.03 -11.70 -16.53
C ALA A 48 4.55 -10.26 -16.44
N HIS A 49 4.44 -9.67 -15.24
CA HIS A 49 4.05 -8.27 -15.07
C HIS A 49 5.04 -7.32 -15.75
N LYS A 50 6.35 -7.54 -15.61
CA LYS A 50 7.37 -6.74 -16.30
C LYS A 50 7.29 -6.88 -17.81
N CYS A 51 7.03 -8.07 -18.33
CA CYS A 51 6.79 -8.26 -19.77
C CYS A 51 5.56 -7.47 -20.22
N SER A 52 4.46 -7.52 -19.47
CA SER A 52 3.25 -6.74 -19.74
C SER A 52 3.53 -5.25 -19.72
N ASP A 53 4.33 -4.77 -18.76
CA ASP A 53 4.77 -3.37 -18.66
C ASP A 53 5.54 -2.93 -19.91
N LEU A 54 6.50 -3.75 -20.40
CA LEU A 54 7.26 -3.46 -21.59
C LEU A 54 6.38 -3.39 -22.85
N VAL A 55 5.46 -4.35 -23.01
CA VAL A 55 4.52 -4.38 -24.14
C VAL A 55 3.59 -3.17 -24.09
N TYR A 56 3.01 -2.87 -22.93
CA TYR A 56 2.10 -1.75 -22.75
C TYR A 56 2.79 -0.42 -23.07
N ALA A 57 3.94 -0.16 -22.46
CA ALA A 57 4.71 1.07 -22.72
C ALA A 57 5.07 1.23 -24.21
N ARG A 58 5.39 0.12 -24.90
CA ARG A 58 5.73 0.15 -26.32
C ARG A 58 4.54 0.44 -27.23
N LEU A 59 3.35 -0.06 -26.87
CA LEU A 59 2.14 0.09 -27.70
C LEU A 59 1.40 1.40 -27.41
N SER A 60 1.31 1.81 -26.13
CA SER A 60 0.53 3.00 -25.74
C SER A 60 1.38 4.27 -25.62
N GLY A 61 2.69 4.14 -25.40
CA GLY A 61 3.58 5.26 -25.05
C GLY A 61 3.36 5.79 -23.63
N GLU A 62 2.50 5.16 -22.83
CA GLU A 62 2.18 5.56 -21.46
C GLU A 62 3.04 4.81 -20.42
N ASN A 63 3.07 5.34 -19.19
CA ASN A 63 3.75 4.69 -18.09
C ASN A 63 3.06 3.37 -17.72
N PRO A 64 3.79 2.26 -17.63
CA PRO A 64 3.24 0.97 -17.29
C PRO A 64 2.90 0.87 -15.78
N PHE A 65 2.02 -0.08 -15.42
CA PHE A 65 1.51 -0.24 -14.05
C PHE A 65 1.30 -1.70 -13.61
N PHE A 66 1.60 -2.71 -14.45
CA PHE A 66 1.33 -4.12 -14.11
C PHE A 66 2.24 -4.63 -12.98
N ASP A 67 3.55 -4.26 -12.95
CA ASP A 67 4.45 -4.59 -11.82
C ASP A 67 4.29 -3.58 -10.67
N SER A 68 3.03 -3.29 -10.29
CA SER A 68 2.72 -2.40 -9.19
C SER A 68 2.14 -3.16 -7.99
N ARG A 69 2.10 -2.49 -6.83
CA ARG A 69 1.54 -3.03 -5.59
C ARG A 69 0.46 -2.11 -5.06
N ILE A 70 -0.57 -2.72 -4.49
CA ILE A 70 -1.70 -2.03 -3.87
C ILE A 70 -1.55 -2.10 -2.35
N ALA A 71 -1.52 -0.94 -1.69
CA ALA A 71 -1.69 -0.85 -0.24
C ALA A 71 -3.16 -0.57 0.06
N TYR A 72 -3.76 -1.36 0.94
CA TYR A 72 -5.18 -1.24 1.26
C TYR A 72 -5.48 -1.65 2.69
N ILE A 73 -6.71 -1.45 3.12
CA ILE A 73 -7.19 -1.87 4.42
C ILE A 73 -8.00 -3.14 4.26
N ALA A 74 -7.45 -4.24 4.76
CA ALA A 74 -8.14 -5.53 4.81
C ALA A 74 -9.09 -5.54 6.02
N GLU A 75 -10.37 -5.76 5.75
CA GLU A 75 -11.41 -5.87 6.79
C GLU A 75 -11.82 -7.32 6.98
N THR A 76 -11.91 -7.73 8.24
CA THR A 76 -12.36 -9.08 8.62
C THR A 76 -13.30 -9.02 9.82
N GLY A 77 -14.07 -10.08 10.02
CA GLY A 77 -15.02 -10.18 11.14
C GLY A 77 -16.43 -9.68 10.83
N PRO A 78 -17.40 -9.90 11.75
CA PRO A 78 -18.78 -9.48 11.60
C PRO A 78 -18.93 -7.95 11.58
N LYS A 79 -20.02 -7.45 11.03
CA LYS A 79 -20.28 -6.00 10.90
C LYS A 79 -20.14 -5.22 12.23
N SER A 80 -20.54 -5.85 13.34
CA SER A 80 -20.46 -5.26 14.69
C SER A 80 -19.04 -5.22 15.28
N ARG A 81 -18.06 -5.94 14.68
CA ARG A 81 -16.71 -6.11 15.24
C ARG A 81 -15.67 -6.28 14.13
N ARG A 82 -15.62 -5.30 13.23
CA ARG A 82 -14.66 -5.27 12.12
C ARG A 82 -13.24 -5.03 12.63
N ILE A 83 -12.34 -5.88 12.17
CA ILE A 83 -10.90 -5.73 12.38
C ILE A 83 -10.32 -5.19 11.07
N LYS A 84 -9.68 -4.02 11.14
CA LYS A 84 -9.09 -3.33 9.99
C LYS A 84 -7.56 -3.40 10.08
N ARG A 85 -6.93 -4.02 9.07
CA ARG A 85 -5.48 -4.21 9.02
C ARG A 85 -4.90 -3.51 7.79
N LEU A 86 -3.73 -2.93 7.94
CA LEU A 86 -2.93 -2.52 6.80
C LEU A 86 -2.45 -3.78 6.07
N ALA A 87 -2.65 -3.83 4.78
CA ALA A 87 -2.26 -4.95 3.92
C ALA A 87 -1.71 -4.47 2.58
N VAL A 88 -0.95 -5.34 1.93
CA VAL A 88 -0.43 -5.14 0.58
C VAL A 88 -0.69 -6.37 -0.27
N MET A 89 -0.83 -6.18 -1.56
CA MET A 89 -0.93 -7.22 -2.59
C MET A 89 -0.33 -6.70 -3.89
N ASP A 90 -0.04 -7.59 -4.82
CA ASP A 90 0.31 -7.21 -6.18
C ASP A 90 -0.93 -6.70 -6.94
N SER A 91 -0.76 -6.03 -8.06
CA SER A 91 -1.85 -5.42 -8.83
C SER A 91 -2.92 -6.43 -9.27
N ASP A 92 -2.55 -7.70 -9.43
CA ASP A 92 -3.42 -8.82 -9.80
C ASP A 92 -4.07 -9.54 -8.59
N GLY A 93 -3.89 -9.01 -7.37
CA GLY A 93 -4.41 -9.59 -6.13
C GLY A 93 -3.56 -10.69 -5.52
N ALA A 94 -2.47 -11.11 -6.17
CA ALA A 94 -1.56 -12.11 -5.61
C ALA A 94 -0.69 -11.54 -4.48
N ASN A 95 0.03 -12.44 -3.79
CA ASN A 95 0.98 -12.10 -2.72
C ASN A 95 0.39 -11.23 -1.60
N HIS A 96 -0.93 -11.41 -1.35
CA HIS A 96 -1.60 -10.72 -0.25
C HIS A 96 -0.94 -11.02 1.09
N ARG A 97 -0.60 -9.96 1.83
CA ARG A 97 -0.12 -10.07 3.21
C ARG A 97 -0.60 -8.90 4.07
N CYS A 98 -1.01 -9.21 5.29
CA CYS A 98 -1.28 -8.19 6.29
C CYS A 98 0.05 -7.71 6.90
N LEU A 99 0.20 -6.40 7.03
CA LEU A 99 1.36 -5.75 7.63
C LEU A 99 1.16 -5.46 9.12
N THR A 100 -0.11 -5.28 9.56
CA THR A 100 -0.46 -5.05 10.96
C THR A 100 -1.34 -6.18 11.50
N THR A 101 -1.28 -6.39 12.82
CA THR A 101 -2.01 -7.47 13.51
C THR A 101 -3.51 -7.21 13.65
N GLY A 102 -3.95 -5.94 13.55
CA GLY A 102 -5.34 -5.53 13.75
C GLY A 102 -5.70 -5.24 15.21
N GLN A 103 -4.71 -5.05 16.08
CA GLN A 103 -4.90 -4.58 17.46
C GLN A 103 -5.54 -3.19 17.49
N ALA A 104 -5.26 -2.38 16.49
CA ALA A 104 -5.85 -1.07 16.32
C ALA A 104 -6.33 -0.88 14.89
N MET A 105 -7.37 -0.07 14.72
CA MET A 105 -7.92 0.29 13.42
C MET A 105 -6.86 1.04 12.60
N ALA A 106 -6.59 0.56 11.38
CA ALA A 106 -5.76 1.21 10.38
C ALA A 106 -6.63 1.79 9.26
N LEU A 107 -6.27 2.97 8.74
CA LEU A 107 -7.02 3.68 7.70
C LEU A 107 -6.08 4.42 6.74
N THR A 108 -6.59 4.78 5.57
CA THR A 108 -5.99 5.70 4.58
C THR A 108 -4.52 5.43 4.26
N PRO A 109 -4.15 4.23 3.77
CA PRO A 109 -2.77 3.92 3.43
C PRO A 109 -2.30 4.70 2.20
N ARG A 110 -1.02 5.12 2.20
CA ARG A 110 -0.35 5.82 1.09
C ARG A 110 1.09 5.37 0.95
N TYR A 111 1.48 4.90 -0.21
CA TYR A 111 2.89 4.64 -0.49
C TYR A 111 3.71 5.91 -0.47
N SER A 112 4.95 5.80 0.02
CA SER A 112 5.97 6.81 -0.22
C SER A 112 6.35 6.85 -1.72
N PRO A 113 6.85 7.96 -2.24
CA PRO A 113 7.25 8.07 -3.65
C PRO A 113 8.30 7.03 -4.09
N ASP A 114 9.14 6.55 -3.16
CA ASP A 114 10.13 5.51 -3.39
C ASP A 114 9.61 4.08 -3.19
N TYR A 115 8.30 3.92 -2.86
CA TYR A 115 7.61 2.64 -2.60
C TYR A 115 8.22 1.77 -1.47
N ARG A 116 9.08 2.35 -0.61
CA ARG A 116 9.73 1.63 0.50
C ARG A 116 8.94 1.68 1.79
N SER A 117 8.03 2.64 1.91
CA SER A 117 7.26 2.87 3.11
C SER A 117 5.79 3.12 2.81
N ILE A 118 4.94 2.87 3.79
CA ILE A 118 3.51 3.17 3.74
C ILE A 118 3.15 4.08 4.90
N LEU A 119 2.62 5.25 4.56
CA LEU A 119 2.01 6.17 5.50
C LEU A 119 0.58 5.76 5.75
N TYR A 120 0.13 5.72 6.99
CA TYR A 120 -1.24 5.36 7.32
C TYR A 120 -1.68 5.97 8.65
N LEU A 121 -2.97 6.04 8.85
CA LEU A 121 -3.59 6.48 10.10
C LEU A 121 -3.89 5.25 10.96
N SER A 122 -3.58 5.31 12.25
CA SER A 122 -3.89 4.26 13.21
C SER A 122 -4.36 4.81 14.55
N TYR A 123 -5.22 4.04 15.20
CA TYR A 123 -5.72 4.29 16.55
C TYR A 123 -4.92 3.56 17.64
N LEU A 124 -3.70 3.10 17.33
CA LEU A 124 -2.86 2.32 18.25
C LEU A 124 -2.58 3.04 19.58
N SER A 125 -2.53 4.37 19.57
CA SER A 125 -2.33 5.21 20.76
C SER A 125 -3.63 5.73 21.38
N GLY A 126 -4.80 5.12 21.06
CA GLY A 126 -6.12 5.56 21.54
C GLY A 126 -6.75 6.71 20.75
N HIS A 127 -5.96 7.45 19.97
CA HIS A 127 -6.37 8.55 19.11
C HIS A 127 -5.89 8.34 17.70
N PRO A 128 -6.56 8.94 16.67
CA PRO A 128 -6.08 8.85 15.29
C PRO A 128 -4.73 9.57 15.14
N ARG A 129 -3.68 8.82 14.81
CA ARG A 129 -2.33 9.30 14.59
C ARG A 129 -1.72 8.74 13.34
N ILE A 130 -0.71 9.42 12.83
CA ILE A 130 -0.03 9.07 11.61
C ILE A 130 1.21 8.24 11.90
N TYR A 131 1.24 7.06 11.28
CA TYR A 131 2.35 6.12 11.36
C TYR A 131 2.98 5.91 9.98
N VAL A 132 4.25 5.61 9.96
CA VAL A 132 4.97 5.10 8.79
C VAL A 132 5.35 3.65 9.05
N TYR A 133 4.96 2.80 8.13
CA TYR A 133 5.37 1.41 8.07
C TYR A 133 6.51 1.25 7.07
N ASN A 134 7.66 0.75 7.50
CA ASN A 134 8.79 0.44 6.63
C ASN A 134 8.67 -1.01 6.15
N LEU A 135 8.63 -1.21 4.82
CA LEU A 135 8.42 -2.52 4.21
C LEU A 135 9.63 -3.44 4.28
N ALA A 136 10.85 -2.89 4.39
CA ALA A 136 12.07 -3.67 4.48
C ALA A 136 12.30 -4.22 5.89
N SER A 137 12.13 -3.36 6.91
CA SER A 137 12.32 -3.75 8.32
C SER A 137 11.07 -4.35 8.97
N ASN A 138 9.91 -4.32 8.29
CA ASN A 138 8.60 -4.71 8.84
C ASN A 138 8.29 -4.02 10.17
N SER A 139 8.72 -2.76 10.32
CA SER A 139 8.54 -1.96 11.52
C SER A 139 7.66 -0.75 11.26
N GLN A 140 6.94 -0.33 12.28
CA GLN A 140 6.14 0.89 12.24
C GLN A 140 6.66 1.90 13.25
N ARG A 141 6.57 3.18 12.91
CA ARG A 141 6.88 4.27 13.82
C ARG A 141 5.85 5.37 13.75
N LEU A 142 5.60 6.01 14.87
CA LEU A 142 4.79 7.22 14.97
C LEU A 142 5.57 8.40 14.38
N ILE A 143 4.91 9.22 13.53
CA ILE A 143 5.52 10.45 12.99
C ILE A 143 5.16 11.64 13.86
N THR A 144 3.89 11.75 14.31
CA THR A 144 3.37 12.91 15.02
C THR A 144 3.45 12.70 16.52
N GLU A 145 4.20 13.53 17.23
CA GLU A 145 4.33 13.48 18.70
C GLU A 145 3.16 14.14 19.43
N ASN A 146 2.39 14.98 18.75
CA ASN A 146 1.25 15.69 19.31
C ASN A 146 0.15 14.74 19.77
N ARG A 147 -0.52 15.09 20.88
CA ARG A 147 -1.67 14.34 21.41
C ARG A 147 -2.97 14.60 20.64
N ASN A 148 -2.99 15.64 19.79
CA ASN A 148 -4.16 16.03 19.02
C ASN A 148 -4.47 15.02 17.91
N PRO A 149 -5.74 14.80 17.59
CA PRO A 149 -6.14 13.95 16.47
C PRO A 149 -5.57 14.46 15.14
N THR A 150 -4.99 13.56 14.35
CA THR A 150 -4.41 13.87 13.05
C THR A 150 -5.05 13.04 11.96
N PHE A 151 -5.26 13.62 10.76
CA PHE A 151 -6.02 13.03 9.67
C PHE A 151 -5.37 13.26 8.32
N ALA A 152 -5.86 12.52 7.31
CA ALA A 152 -5.59 12.71 5.89
C ALA A 152 -4.10 12.87 5.51
N PRO A 153 -3.20 11.98 5.94
CA PRO A 153 -1.79 12.13 5.67
C PRO A 153 -1.47 11.98 4.16
N ARG A 154 -0.52 12.82 3.67
CA ARG A 154 -0.01 12.80 2.30
C ARG A 154 1.50 12.98 2.29
N TRP A 155 2.17 12.25 1.42
CA TRP A 155 3.59 12.49 1.12
C TRP A 155 3.74 13.71 0.21
N SER A 156 4.82 14.46 0.38
CA SER A 156 5.30 15.35 -0.66
C SER A 156 5.88 14.52 -1.83
N PRO A 157 5.89 15.06 -3.07
CA PRO A 157 6.41 14.34 -4.24
C PRO A 157 7.87 13.89 -4.08
N ASP A 158 8.69 14.64 -3.35
CA ASP A 158 10.09 14.33 -3.05
C ASP A 158 10.28 13.35 -1.88
N GLY A 159 9.19 12.93 -1.20
CA GLY A 159 9.21 12.03 -0.06
C GLY A 159 9.82 12.61 1.22
N ARG A 160 10.20 13.88 1.23
CA ARG A 160 10.86 14.52 2.39
C ARG A 160 9.89 14.95 3.47
N TRP A 161 8.66 15.30 3.09
CA TRP A 161 7.64 15.84 3.97
C TRP A 161 6.38 14.99 3.97
N VAL A 162 5.67 15.07 5.09
CA VAL A 162 4.31 14.56 5.26
C VAL A 162 3.42 15.74 5.61
N LEU A 163 2.38 15.96 4.81
CA LEU A 163 1.31 16.92 5.07
C LEU A 163 0.16 16.19 5.74
N TYR A 164 -0.51 16.85 6.67
CA TYR A 164 -1.66 16.27 7.35
C TYR A 164 -2.52 17.36 8.00
N SER A 165 -3.77 17.01 8.28
CA SER A 165 -4.68 17.86 9.05
C SER A 165 -4.59 17.49 10.54
N MET A 166 -4.61 18.48 11.42
CA MET A 166 -4.64 18.32 12.86
C MET A 166 -5.74 19.16 13.47
N ALA A 167 -6.57 18.54 14.31
CA ALA A 167 -7.61 19.23 15.03
C ALA A 167 -7.06 19.82 16.34
N THR A 168 -7.27 21.12 16.55
CA THR A 168 -6.85 21.85 17.76
C THR A 168 -7.94 22.82 18.17
N ALA A 169 -8.46 22.66 19.39
CA ALA A 169 -9.44 23.57 20.00
C ALA A 169 -10.66 23.88 19.09
N GLY A 170 -11.19 22.86 18.42
CA GLY A 170 -12.38 22.97 17.55
C GLY A 170 -12.07 23.38 16.09
N ASN A 171 -10.85 23.77 15.78
CA ASN A 171 -10.42 24.09 14.42
C ASN A 171 -9.55 22.95 13.85
N THR A 172 -9.50 22.86 12.51
CA THR A 172 -8.64 21.91 11.82
C THR A 172 -7.74 22.66 10.87
N ASP A 173 -6.43 22.52 11.04
CA ASP A 173 -5.43 23.15 10.22
C ASP A 173 -4.51 22.15 9.53
N ILE A 174 -3.87 22.60 8.47
CA ILE A 174 -2.88 21.82 7.73
C ILE A 174 -1.50 22.05 8.33
N TYR A 175 -0.83 20.93 8.56
CA TYR A 175 0.54 20.90 9.08
C TYR A 175 1.45 20.12 8.14
N ARG A 176 2.73 20.40 8.21
CA ARG A 176 3.77 19.55 7.64
C ARG A 176 4.78 19.12 8.69
N ILE A 177 5.34 17.94 8.48
CA ILE A 177 6.40 17.37 9.31
C ILE A 177 7.39 16.66 8.40
N LEU A 178 8.67 16.61 8.78
CA LEU A 178 9.65 15.80 8.06
C LEU A 178 9.27 14.32 8.09
N ALA A 179 9.47 13.62 6.98
CA ALA A 179 9.19 12.19 6.88
C ALA A 179 9.92 11.36 7.95
N ARG A 180 11.08 11.81 8.40
CA ARG A 180 11.84 11.21 9.51
C ARG A 180 11.29 11.52 10.90
N GLY A 181 10.28 12.39 11.01
CA GLY A 181 9.74 12.90 12.28
C GLY A 181 10.38 14.23 12.69
N GLY A 182 10.02 14.73 13.87
CA GLY A 182 10.49 15.98 14.43
C GLY A 182 9.37 16.98 14.67
N GLN A 183 9.68 18.26 14.68
CA GLN A 183 8.71 19.31 14.96
C GLN A 183 7.76 19.55 13.79
N SER A 184 6.45 19.62 14.09
CA SER A 184 5.41 19.94 13.11
C SER A 184 5.35 21.45 12.88
N GLN A 185 5.19 21.84 11.61
CA GLN A 185 5.01 23.22 11.20
C GLN A 185 3.56 23.43 10.72
N ARG A 186 2.84 24.37 11.31
CA ARG A 186 1.50 24.80 10.88
C ARG A 186 1.61 25.59 9.59
N LEU A 187 0.80 25.25 8.60
CA LEU A 187 0.77 25.92 7.29
C LEU A 187 -0.46 26.83 7.13
N THR A 188 -1.59 26.47 7.73
CA THR A 188 -2.81 27.29 7.70
C THR A 188 -3.13 27.84 9.08
N ASN A 189 -3.75 29.02 9.13
CA ASN A 189 -4.20 29.67 10.35
C ASN A 189 -5.46 30.47 10.03
N SER A 190 -6.55 29.77 9.76
CA SER A 190 -7.85 30.41 9.49
C SER A 190 -8.89 29.93 10.49
N PRO A 191 -9.87 30.78 10.89
CA PRO A 191 -11.00 30.32 11.68
C PRO A 191 -11.88 29.42 10.80
N GLY A 192 -11.91 28.13 11.12
CA GLY A 192 -12.71 27.16 10.41
C GLY A 192 -11.99 25.85 10.18
N ILE A 193 -12.66 24.94 9.46
CA ILE A 193 -12.12 23.62 9.10
C ILE A 193 -11.42 23.74 7.74
N ASN A 194 -10.14 23.45 7.69
CA ASN A 194 -9.31 23.40 6.49
C ASN A 194 -9.00 21.94 6.09
#